data_c32df7fc8dabbf3d22f78d2f22c7ce46
#
_entry.id   c32df7fc8dabbf3d22f78d2f22c7ce46
#
_cell.length_a   1.000
_cell.length_b   1.000
_cell.length_c   1.000
_cell.angle_alpha   90.00
_cell.angle_beta   90.00
_cell.angle_gamma   90.00
#
_symmetry.space_group_name_H-M   'P 1'
#
loop_
_entity.id
_entity.type
_entity.pdbx_description
1 polymer ?
#
loop_
_entity_poly.entity_id
_entity_poly.type
_entity_poly.pdbx_seq_one_letter_code
_entity_poly.pdbx_strand_id
1 'polypeptide(L)'
;MKNLNQKSPEFIDKILGVICLEKGLSKNTKIAYTKDISLAFEWFENKNINFFRANEKNFRELFSFLQSKYYKPSSLSRKLSSLKQFYDVLKAEGYIKINPLNNLESFKKIKNLPKSLSEEHLILLLTKAKKNLKNFERDNSTKKLKFLRILTILEILYSTGMRVSELISLPLSDFIKINDLLQIKGKGGVYRHVAFNKESKKMIEMWLLHRSSIEKFINNKYIFPSNNGIGHITR
;
A
#
# COMPACT_ATOMS: atom_id res chain seq x y z
N MET A 1 14.13 25.46 -25.59
CA MET A 1 13.06 25.04 -24.68
C MET A 1 12.06 24.24 -25.48
N LYS A 2 11.81 23.00 -25.10
CA LYS A 2 10.76 22.18 -25.73
C LYS A 2 9.39 22.81 -25.43
N ASN A 3 8.47 22.73 -26.39
CA ASN A 3 7.18 23.42 -26.32
C ASN A 3 6.28 22.75 -25.25
N LEU A 4 5.85 23.46 -24.22
CA LEU A 4 5.00 23.02 -23.13
C LEU A 4 3.50 23.12 -23.44
N ASN A 5 3.13 23.19 -24.73
CA ASN A 5 1.72 23.29 -25.13
C ASN A 5 0.91 21.98 -24.94
N GLN A 6 1.53 20.92 -24.43
CA GLN A 6 0.83 19.66 -24.13
C GLN A 6 0.30 19.68 -22.70
N LYS A 7 -0.88 20.21 -22.51
CA LYS A 7 -1.68 20.17 -21.28
C LYS A 7 -2.40 18.82 -21.08
N SER A 8 -1.85 17.69 -21.52
CA SER A 8 -2.59 16.44 -21.47
C SER A 8 -2.20 15.59 -20.26
N PRO A 9 -3.13 14.84 -19.66
CA PRO A 9 -2.85 13.80 -18.67
C PRO A 9 -1.78 12.81 -19.15
N GLU A 10 -1.72 12.54 -20.44
CA GLU A 10 -0.72 11.67 -21.08
C GLU A 10 0.72 12.18 -20.90
N PHE A 11 0.93 13.50 -20.95
CA PHE A 11 2.24 14.08 -20.69
C PHE A 11 2.68 13.88 -19.24
N ILE A 12 1.76 14.03 -18.28
CA ILE A 12 2.03 13.75 -16.87
C ILE A 12 2.41 12.28 -16.69
N ASP A 13 1.67 11.37 -17.31
CA ASP A 13 1.96 9.92 -17.25
C ASP A 13 3.31 9.56 -17.88
N LYS A 14 3.69 10.23 -18.97
CA LYS A 14 5.02 10.07 -19.59
C LYS A 14 6.15 10.46 -18.63
N ILE A 15 6.06 11.64 -18.02
CA ILE A 15 7.08 12.12 -17.05
C ILE A 15 7.12 11.19 -15.83
N LEU A 16 5.96 10.76 -15.32
CA LEU A 16 5.88 9.78 -14.23
C LEU A 16 6.50 8.43 -14.62
N GLY A 17 6.37 8.03 -15.87
CA GLY A 17 7.04 6.84 -16.41
C GLY A 17 8.56 6.94 -16.29
N VAL A 18 9.14 8.09 -16.66
CA VAL A 18 10.59 8.37 -16.51
C VAL A 18 11.00 8.28 -15.04
N ILE A 19 10.29 8.94 -14.13
CA ILE A 19 10.59 8.90 -12.68
C ILE A 19 10.56 7.46 -12.16
N CYS A 20 9.58 6.67 -12.61
CA CYS A 20 9.44 5.28 -12.18
C CYS A 20 10.62 4.40 -12.64
N LEU A 21 11.08 4.60 -13.87
CA LEU A 21 12.20 3.86 -14.42
C LEU A 21 13.52 4.24 -13.74
N GLU A 22 13.81 5.53 -13.63
CA GLU A 22 15.05 6.01 -13.01
C GLU A 22 15.19 5.63 -11.53
N LYS A 23 14.08 5.65 -10.78
CA LYS A 23 14.13 5.44 -9.32
C LYS A 23 13.60 4.08 -8.88
N GLY A 24 13.26 3.19 -9.78
CA GLY A 24 12.72 1.87 -9.44
C GLY A 24 11.46 1.94 -8.56
N LEU A 25 10.55 2.90 -8.80
CA LEU A 25 9.41 3.12 -7.94
C LEU A 25 8.41 1.97 -8.00
N SER A 26 7.84 1.62 -6.84
CA SER A 26 6.78 0.63 -6.78
C SER A 26 5.50 1.12 -7.47
N LYS A 27 4.66 0.18 -7.93
CA LYS A 27 3.35 0.49 -8.54
C LYS A 27 2.49 1.40 -7.63
N ASN A 28 2.49 1.15 -6.33
CA ASN A 28 1.73 1.96 -5.37
C ASN A 28 2.30 3.38 -5.23
N THR A 29 3.62 3.53 -5.32
CA THR A 29 4.26 4.86 -5.31
C THR A 29 3.90 5.63 -6.57
N LYS A 30 3.91 4.97 -7.75
CA LYS A 30 3.44 5.58 -9.00
C LYS A 30 2.02 6.10 -8.88
N ILE A 31 1.08 5.26 -8.42
CA ILE A 31 -0.32 5.65 -8.21
C ILE A 31 -0.45 6.85 -7.25
N ALA A 32 0.32 6.85 -6.17
CA ALA A 32 0.30 7.96 -5.21
C ALA A 32 0.83 9.25 -5.81
N TYR A 33 1.91 9.18 -6.59
CA TYR A 33 2.50 10.34 -7.28
C TYR A 33 1.57 10.88 -8.37
N THR A 34 0.95 10.00 -9.16
CA THR A 34 -0.07 10.42 -10.14
C THR A 34 -1.16 11.25 -9.47
N LYS A 35 -1.75 10.72 -8.39
CA LYS A 35 -2.79 11.44 -7.64
C LYS A 35 -2.31 12.79 -7.06
N ASP A 36 -1.07 12.86 -6.59
CA ASP A 36 -0.52 14.09 -6.03
C ASP A 36 -0.30 15.16 -7.10
N ILE A 37 0.20 14.77 -8.27
CA ILE A 37 0.47 15.67 -9.38
C ILE A 37 -0.85 16.11 -10.04
N SER A 38 -1.80 15.18 -10.26
CA SER A 38 -3.12 15.52 -10.79
C SER A 38 -3.86 16.52 -9.90
N LEU A 39 -3.82 16.32 -8.57
CA LEU A 39 -4.42 17.28 -7.62
C LEU A 39 -3.80 18.68 -7.73
N ALA A 40 -2.48 18.74 -7.86
CA ALA A 40 -1.81 20.03 -8.04
C ALA A 40 -2.18 20.66 -9.39
N PHE A 41 -2.18 19.88 -10.46
CA PHE A 41 -2.55 20.32 -11.81
C PHE A 41 -3.97 20.91 -11.82
N GLU A 42 -4.95 20.19 -11.29
CA GLU A 42 -6.35 20.65 -11.18
C GLU A 42 -6.47 21.94 -10.37
N TRP A 43 -5.73 22.06 -9.25
CA TRP A 43 -5.73 23.29 -8.46
C TRP A 43 -5.20 24.50 -9.23
N PHE A 44 -4.13 24.31 -10.00
CA PHE A 44 -3.55 25.36 -10.84
C PHE A 44 -4.50 25.76 -11.98
N GLU A 45 -5.16 24.79 -12.61
CA GLU A 45 -6.17 25.06 -13.65
C GLU A 45 -7.34 25.88 -13.09
N ASN A 46 -7.87 25.51 -11.92
CA ASN A 46 -8.94 26.25 -11.25
C ASN A 46 -8.54 27.69 -10.87
N LYS A 47 -7.26 27.98 -10.78
CA LYS A 47 -6.72 29.32 -10.53
C LYS A 47 -6.32 30.06 -11.83
N ASN A 48 -6.54 29.45 -12.99
CA ASN A 48 -6.08 29.97 -14.30
C ASN A 48 -4.56 30.20 -14.34
N ILE A 49 -3.78 29.41 -13.60
CA ILE A 49 -2.32 29.46 -13.56
C ILE A 49 -1.77 28.27 -14.37
N ASN A 50 -0.86 28.55 -15.30
CA ASN A 50 -0.22 27.47 -16.05
C ASN A 50 0.70 26.67 -15.11
N PHE A 51 0.36 25.39 -14.87
CA PHE A 51 1.10 24.48 -14.00
C PHE A 51 2.59 24.38 -14.36
N PHE A 52 2.93 24.31 -15.64
CA PHE A 52 4.33 24.17 -16.09
C PHE A 52 5.14 25.48 -16.02
N ARG A 53 4.48 26.61 -15.82
CA ARG A 53 5.11 27.95 -15.67
C ARG A 53 4.94 28.50 -14.25
N ALA A 54 4.39 27.69 -13.35
CA ALA A 54 4.18 28.07 -11.96
C ALA A 54 5.53 28.38 -11.27
N ASN A 55 5.54 29.40 -10.46
CA ASN A 55 6.70 29.82 -9.67
C ASN A 55 6.59 29.35 -8.21
N GLU A 56 7.63 29.60 -7.42
CA GLU A 56 7.68 29.22 -6.00
C GLU A 56 6.48 29.77 -5.21
N LYS A 57 6.08 31.02 -5.44
CA LYS A 57 4.95 31.66 -4.74
C LYS A 57 3.65 30.89 -4.98
N ASN A 58 3.40 30.47 -6.21
CA ASN A 58 2.21 29.70 -6.56
C ASN A 58 2.18 28.34 -5.82
N PHE A 59 3.32 27.67 -5.68
CA PHE A 59 3.39 26.43 -4.89
C PHE A 59 3.22 26.67 -3.40
N ARG A 60 3.71 27.78 -2.84
CA ARG A 60 3.42 28.15 -1.45
C ARG A 60 1.92 28.35 -1.23
N GLU A 61 1.22 28.98 -2.16
CA GLU A 61 -0.24 29.12 -2.10
C GLU A 61 -0.96 27.76 -2.17
N LEU A 62 -0.54 26.87 -3.08
CA LEU A 62 -1.07 25.48 -3.14
C LEU A 62 -0.92 24.77 -1.79
N PHE A 63 0.28 24.80 -1.20
CA PHE A 63 0.52 24.11 0.06
C PHE A 63 -0.21 24.75 1.24
N SER A 64 -0.36 26.08 1.27
CA SER A 64 -1.20 26.79 2.25
C SER A 64 -2.67 26.34 2.12
N PHE A 65 -3.19 26.26 0.89
CA PHE A 65 -4.53 25.75 0.64
C PHE A 65 -4.68 24.29 1.12
N LEU A 66 -3.71 23.42 0.84
CA LEU A 66 -3.77 22.03 1.30
C LEU A 66 -3.71 21.92 2.84
N GLN A 67 -2.96 22.79 3.50
CA GLN A 67 -2.94 22.89 4.96
C GLN A 67 -4.30 23.31 5.50
N SER A 68 -4.96 24.29 4.92
CA SER A 68 -6.31 24.72 5.31
C SER A 68 -7.37 23.64 5.12
N LYS A 69 -7.13 22.65 4.25
CA LYS A 69 -7.95 21.44 4.09
C LYS A 69 -7.57 20.29 5.04
N TYR A 70 -6.80 20.58 6.09
CA TYR A 70 -6.40 19.61 7.13
C TYR A 70 -5.61 18.39 6.64
N TYR A 71 -4.86 18.53 5.54
CA TYR A 71 -3.95 17.45 5.12
C TYR A 71 -2.85 17.22 6.16
N LYS A 72 -2.61 15.94 6.48
CA LYS A 72 -1.55 15.56 7.43
C LYS A 72 -0.17 15.98 6.92
N PRO A 73 0.75 16.43 7.80
CA PRO A 73 2.11 16.83 7.41
C PRO A 73 2.86 15.77 6.59
N SER A 74 2.65 14.49 6.89
CA SER A 74 3.23 13.38 6.12
C SER A 74 2.71 13.32 4.68
N SER A 75 1.42 13.63 4.47
CA SER A 75 0.81 13.69 3.13
C SER A 75 1.31 14.90 2.35
N LEU A 76 1.46 16.05 3.01
CA LEU A 76 2.03 17.26 2.40
C LEU A 76 3.50 17.04 2.01
N SER A 77 4.30 16.42 2.88
CA SER A 77 5.69 16.09 2.55
C SER A 77 5.80 15.14 1.37
N ARG A 78 4.89 14.13 1.25
CA ARG A 78 4.87 13.25 0.08
C ARG A 78 4.50 13.99 -1.19
N LYS A 79 3.48 14.86 -1.14
CA LYS A 79 3.07 15.70 -2.27
C LYS A 79 4.18 16.64 -2.73
N LEU A 80 4.89 17.26 -1.80
CA LEU A 80 6.05 18.08 -2.11
C LEU A 80 7.16 17.24 -2.77
N SER A 81 7.44 16.05 -2.26
CA SER A 81 8.44 15.15 -2.82
C SER A 81 8.09 14.68 -4.24
N SER A 82 6.83 14.31 -4.50
CA SER A 82 6.38 13.91 -5.84
C SER A 82 6.46 15.05 -6.84
N LEU A 83 6.06 16.26 -6.44
CA LEU A 83 6.14 17.47 -7.29
C LEU A 83 7.60 17.88 -7.55
N LYS A 84 8.49 17.85 -6.52
CA LYS A 84 9.92 18.11 -6.72
C LYS A 84 10.50 17.18 -7.78
N GLN A 85 10.26 15.89 -7.66
CA GLN A 85 10.76 14.90 -8.63
C GLN A 85 10.19 15.13 -10.04
N PHE A 86 8.91 15.46 -10.14
CA PHE A 86 8.28 15.77 -11.42
C PHE A 86 8.96 16.97 -12.09
N TYR A 87 9.20 18.06 -11.37
CA TYR A 87 9.86 19.24 -11.88
C TYR A 87 11.37 19.04 -12.12
N ASP A 88 12.03 18.14 -11.39
CA ASP A 88 13.41 17.75 -11.65
C ASP A 88 13.55 17.07 -13.02
N VAL A 89 12.62 16.16 -13.37
CA VAL A 89 12.59 15.54 -14.70
C VAL A 89 12.26 16.57 -15.78
N LEU A 90 11.30 17.48 -15.55
CA LEU A 90 11.02 18.57 -16.50
C LEU A 90 12.25 19.43 -16.77
N LYS A 91 13.06 19.69 -15.74
CA LYS A 91 14.32 20.42 -15.87
C LYS A 91 15.36 19.61 -16.65
N ALA A 92 15.56 18.34 -16.31
CA ALA A 92 16.51 17.44 -16.97
C ALA A 92 16.18 17.29 -18.46
N GLU A 93 14.89 17.16 -18.80
CA GLU A 93 14.41 17.06 -20.18
C GLU A 93 14.42 18.41 -20.94
N GLY A 94 14.82 19.51 -20.30
CA GLY A 94 14.93 20.84 -20.91
C GLY A 94 13.58 21.56 -21.12
N TYR A 95 12.51 21.15 -20.47
CA TYR A 95 11.22 21.85 -20.53
C TYR A 95 11.23 23.13 -19.70
N ILE A 96 11.93 23.14 -18.57
CA ILE A 96 12.09 24.29 -17.68
C ILE A 96 13.56 24.52 -17.33
N LYS A 97 13.93 25.73 -16.94
CA LYS A 97 15.30 26.08 -16.54
C LYS A 97 15.57 25.77 -15.07
N ILE A 98 14.62 26.01 -14.20
CA ILE A 98 14.76 25.94 -12.75
C ILE A 98 13.55 25.21 -12.18
N ASN A 99 13.77 24.31 -11.22
CA ASN A 99 12.69 23.69 -10.47
C ASN A 99 12.18 24.70 -9.41
N PRO A 100 10.91 25.16 -9.49
CA PRO A 100 10.36 26.17 -8.58
C PRO A 100 10.16 25.67 -7.14
N LEU A 101 10.33 24.37 -6.90
CA LEU A 101 10.11 23.76 -5.59
C LEU A 101 11.42 23.57 -4.79
N ASN A 102 12.59 23.91 -5.37
CA ASN A 102 13.87 23.62 -4.71
C ASN A 102 13.99 24.24 -3.31
N ASN A 103 13.57 25.49 -3.15
CA ASN A 103 13.66 26.22 -1.88
C ASN A 103 12.51 25.94 -0.91
N LEU A 104 11.51 25.12 -1.31
CA LEU A 104 10.44 24.75 -0.40
C LEU A 104 10.92 23.73 0.60
N GLU A 105 10.86 24.09 1.89
CA GLU A 105 11.19 23.18 2.98
C GLU A 105 10.16 22.06 3.12
N SER A 106 10.64 20.90 3.57
CA SER A 106 9.77 19.77 3.89
C SER A 106 8.93 20.08 5.13
N PHE A 107 7.67 19.70 5.12
CA PHE A 107 6.78 19.83 6.27
C PHE A 107 7.31 19.00 7.43
N LYS A 108 7.42 19.62 8.63
CA LYS A 108 7.89 18.93 9.84
C LYS A 108 6.98 17.74 10.14
N LYS A 109 7.51 16.54 10.00
CA LYS A 109 6.84 15.32 10.42
C LYS A 109 6.97 15.20 11.93
N ILE A 110 5.85 15.21 12.65
CA ILE A 110 5.85 14.74 14.03
C ILE A 110 6.24 13.26 13.96
N LYS A 111 7.40 12.92 14.52
CA LYS A 111 7.82 11.52 14.70
C LYS A 111 6.89 10.89 15.74
N ASN A 112 5.73 10.43 15.30
CA ASN A 112 4.93 9.56 16.15
C ASN A 112 5.72 8.29 16.34
N LEU A 113 6.05 7.95 17.58
CA LEU A 113 6.56 6.62 17.92
C LEU A 113 5.57 5.59 17.39
N PRO A 114 6.07 4.52 16.76
CA PRO A 114 5.18 3.44 16.33
C PRO A 114 4.37 2.95 17.53
N LYS A 115 3.04 2.99 17.44
CA LYS A 115 2.17 2.37 18.44
C LYS A 115 2.20 0.87 18.19
N SER A 116 3.25 0.20 18.69
CA SER A 116 3.29 -1.26 18.73
C SER A 116 2.29 -1.77 19.77
N LEU A 117 1.59 -2.85 19.44
CA LEU A 117 0.85 -3.59 20.45
C LEU A 117 1.86 -4.24 21.40
N SER A 118 1.60 -4.17 22.73
CA SER A 118 2.37 -4.97 23.67
C SER A 118 2.08 -6.45 23.46
N GLU A 119 2.99 -7.32 23.87
CA GLU A 119 2.81 -8.76 23.79
C GLU A 119 1.55 -9.21 24.52
N GLU A 120 1.27 -8.66 25.69
CA GLU A 120 0.06 -8.93 26.47
C GLU A 120 -1.23 -8.61 25.71
N HIS A 121 -1.29 -7.42 25.07
CA HIS A 121 -2.43 -7.03 24.26
C HIS A 121 -2.62 -7.94 23.04
N LEU A 122 -1.53 -8.40 22.44
CA LEU A 122 -1.58 -9.32 21.31
C LEU A 122 -2.09 -10.70 21.72
N ILE A 123 -1.58 -11.25 22.84
CA ILE A 123 -2.05 -12.52 23.40
C ILE A 123 -3.53 -12.43 23.77
N LEU A 124 -3.96 -11.31 24.39
CA LEU A 124 -5.36 -11.09 24.71
C LEU A 124 -6.25 -11.06 23.47
N LEU A 125 -5.79 -10.39 22.41
CA LEU A 125 -6.51 -10.33 21.11
C LEU A 125 -6.67 -11.73 20.50
N LEU A 126 -5.59 -12.51 20.43
CA LEU A 126 -5.62 -13.87 19.90
C LEU A 126 -6.51 -14.79 20.75
N THR A 127 -6.43 -14.70 22.07
CA THR A 127 -7.24 -15.48 23.00
C THR A 127 -8.74 -15.17 22.84
N LYS A 128 -9.11 -13.89 22.76
CA LYS A 128 -10.50 -13.47 22.49
C LYS A 128 -10.98 -13.96 21.13
N ALA A 129 -10.13 -13.85 20.09
CA ALA A 129 -10.48 -14.33 18.76
C ALA A 129 -10.71 -15.85 18.74
N LYS A 130 -9.87 -16.64 19.43
CA LYS A 130 -10.03 -18.11 19.59
C LYS A 130 -11.34 -18.44 20.34
N LYS A 131 -11.64 -17.72 21.41
CA LYS A 131 -12.90 -17.90 22.17
C LYS A 131 -14.12 -17.62 21.30
N ASN A 132 -14.10 -16.54 20.54
CA ASN A 132 -15.18 -16.23 19.63
C ASN A 132 -15.39 -17.28 18.55
N LEU A 133 -14.29 -17.86 18.01
CA LEU A 133 -14.39 -18.95 17.03
C LEU A 133 -15.08 -20.18 17.62
N LYS A 134 -14.77 -20.57 18.87
CA LYS A 134 -15.42 -21.68 19.58
C LYS A 134 -16.93 -21.49 19.75
N ASN A 135 -17.38 -20.26 19.97
CA ASN A 135 -18.80 -19.96 20.08
C ASN A 135 -19.60 -20.22 18.79
N PHE A 136 -18.89 -20.31 17.64
CA PHE A 136 -19.46 -20.64 16.34
C PHE A 136 -19.21 -22.10 15.89
N GLU A 137 -18.70 -22.98 16.76
CA GLU A 137 -18.37 -24.37 16.36
C GLU A 137 -19.61 -25.14 15.87
N ARG A 138 -20.80 -24.82 16.39
CA ARG A 138 -22.08 -25.45 16.00
C ARG A 138 -22.78 -24.74 14.83
N ASP A 139 -22.22 -23.64 14.34
CA ASP A 139 -22.85 -22.79 13.32
C ASP A 139 -22.01 -22.86 12.02
N ASN A 140 -22.57 -23.46 10.98
CA ASN A 140 -21.98 -23.50 9.63
C ASN A 140 -22.13 -22.16 8.89
N SER A 141 -22.26 -21.03 9.61
CA SER A 141 -22.52 -19.74 9.04
C SER A 141 -21.31 -19.13 8.33
N THR A 142 -21.62 -18.25 7.38
CA THR A 142 -20.63 -17.37 6.75
C THR A 142 -19.84 -16.52 7.77
N LYS A 143 -20.37 -16.32 8.97
CA LYS A 143 -19.70 -15.63 10.08
C LYS A 143 -18.52 -16.45 10.61
N LYS A 144 -18.72 -17.74 10.88
CA LYS A 144 -17.64 -18.68 11.32
C LYS A 144 -16.47 -18.64 10.36
N LEU A 145 -16.75 -18.72 9.06
CA LEU A 145 -15.72 -18.70 8.03
C LEU A 145 -14.92 -17.38 8.00
N LYS A 146 -15.60 -16.24 8.17
CA LYS A 146 -14.93 -14.95 8.28
C LYS A 146 -14.02 -14.88 9.51
N PHE A 147 -14.49 -15.36 10.66
CA PHE A 147 -13.70 -15.40 11.90
C PHE A 147 -12.51 -16.33 11.77
N LEU A 148 -12.69 -17.54 11.25
CA LEU A 148 -11.61 -18.49 11.03
C LEU A 148 -10.53 -17.89 10.12
N ARG A 149 -10.92 -17.25 9.01
CA ARG A 149 -9.99 -16.58 8.10
C ARG A 149 -9.19 -15.48 8.79
N ILE A 150 -9.86 -14.62 9.56
CA ILE A 150 -9.21 -13.52 10.29
C ILE A 150 -8.23 -14.08 11.33
N LEU A 151 -8.64 -15.07 12.11
CA LEU A 151 -7.79 -15.69 13.12
C LEU A 151 -6.57 -16.36 12.49
N THR A 152 -6.76 -17.08 11.38
CA THR A 152 -5.63 -17.68 10.63
C THR A 152 -4.65 -16.61 10.15
N ILE A 153 -5.14 -15.49 9.60
CA ILE A 153 -4.30 -14.37 9.19
C ILE A 153 -3.51 -13.83 10.39
N LEU A 154 -4.16 -13.59 11.53
CA LEU A 154 -3.51 -13.04 12.73
C LEU A 154 -2.43 -13.99 13.27
N GLU A 155 -2.69 -15.30 13.35
CA GLU A 155 -1.71 -16.29 13.78
C GLU A 155 -0.49 -16.38 12.86
N ILE A 156 -0.72 -16.32 11.55
CA ILE A 156 0.38 -16.29 10.57
C ILE A 156 1.21 -15.02 10.71
N LEU A 157 0.56 -13.85 10.78
CA LEU A 157 1.28 -12.59 10.93
C LEU A 157 2.11 -12.55 12.22
N TYR A 158 1.56 -13.07 13.30
CA TYR A 158 2.25 -13.15 14.58
C TYR A 158 3.46 -14.09 14.53
N SER A 159 3.31 -15.29 13.97
CA SER A 159 4.39 -16.28 13.91
C SER A 159 5.52 -15.90 12.95
N THR A 160 5.18 -15.22 11.83
CA THR A 160 6.12 -15.02 10.71
C THR A 160 6.65 -13.60 10.58
N GLY A 161 6.01 -12.61 11.18
CA GLY A 161 6.33 -11.20 10.98
C GLY A 161 6.17 -10.70 9.53
N MET A 162 5.37 -11.40 8.72
CA MET A 162 5.08 -11.00 7.34
C MET A 162 4.30 -9.68 7.31
N ARG A 163 4.45 -8.92 6.22
CA ARG A 163 3.51 -7.81 5.96
C ARG A 163 2.15 -8.36 5.52
N VAL A 164 1.07 -7.68 5.92
CA VAL A 164 -0.29 -8.07 5.51
C VAL A 164 -0.39 -8.27 4.00
N SER A 165 0.20 -7.36 3.21
CA SER A 165 0.19 -7.45 1.74
C SER A 165 0.94 -8.67 1.20
N GLU A 166 2.04 -9.08 1.84
CA GLU A 166 2.79 -10.29 1.48
C GLU A 166 1.93 -11.53 1.71
N LEU A 167 1.31 -11.60 2.88
CA LEU A 167 0.47 -12.75 3.25
C LEU A 167 -0.77 -12.89 2.35
N ILE A 168 -1.54 -11.83 2.16
CA ILE A 168 -2.81 -11.93 1.41
C ILE A 168 -2.60 -12.21 -0.09
N SER A 169 -1.44 -11.84 -0.65
CA SER A 169 -1.09 -12.10 -2.04
C SER A 169 -0.36 -13.43 -2.26
N LEU A 170 -0.18 -14.23 -1.20
CA LEU A 170 0.55 -15.48 -1.27
C LEU A 170 -0.23 -16.55 -2.04
N PRO A 171 0.39 -17.23 -3.03
CA PRO A 171 -0.23 -18.34 -3.73
C PRO A 171 -0.48 -19.52 -2.81
N LEU A 172 -1.57 -20.23 -3.04
CA LEU A 172 -1.89 -21.47 -2.31
C LEU A 172 -0.82 -22.54 -2.52
N SER A 173 -0.25 -22.61 -3.73
CA SER A 173 0.83 -23.56 -4.06
C SER A 173 2.06 -23.41 -3.16
N ASP A 174 2.36 -22.21 -2.70
CA ASP A 174 3.51 -21.96 -1.86
C ASP A 174 3.28 -22.47 -0.44
N PHE A 175 2.01 -22.51 0.01
CA PHE A 175 1.62 -23.09 1.30
C PHE A 175 1.60 -24.62 1.33
N ILE A 176 1.21 -25.25 0.22
CA ILE A 176 1.13 -26.74 0.15
C ILE A 176 2.53 -27.36 0.19
N LYS A 177 3.56 -26.63 -0.24
CA LYS A 177 4.96 -27.10 -0.28
C LYS A 177 5.74 -26.82 1.00
N ILE A 178 5.10 -26.28 2.05
CA ILE A 178 5.79 -25.86 3.27
C ILE A 178 6.18 -27.08 4.12
N ASN A 179 7.47 -27.36 4.19
CA ASN A 179 7.99 -28.26 5.20
C ASN A 179 8.19 -27.57 6.55
N ASP A 180 8.71 -26.38 6.67
CA ASP A 180 8.79 -25.57 7.91
C ASP A 180 9.15 -24.11 7.61
N LEU A 181 9.74 -23.85 6.45
CA LEU A 181 10.21 -22.55 6.01
C LEU A 181 9.54 -22.16 4.71
N LEU A 182 9.02 -20.96 4.67
CA LEU A 182 8.49 -20.35 3.46
C LEU A 182 9.42 -19.23 3.01
N GLN A 183 9.81 -19.23 1.74
CA GLN A 183 10.53 -18.14 1.14
C GLN A 183 9.54 -17.08 0.63
N ILE A 184 9.68 -15.85 1.09
CA ILE A 184 8.84 -14.74 0.67
C ILE A 184 9.67 -13.63 0.03
N LYS A 185 9.09 -12.99 -0.99
CA LYS A 185 9.69 -11.85 -1.66
C LYS A 185 9.29 -10.55 -0.97
N GLY A 186 10.24 -9.88 -0.32
CA GLY A 186 10.02 -8.62 0.38
C GLY A 186 10.07 -7.39 -0.55
N LYS A 187 10.02 -6.21 0.06
CA LYS A 187 10.15 -4.93 -0.63
C LYS A 187 11.54 -4.83 -1.29
N GLY A 188 11.56 -4.38 -2.55
CA GLY A 188 12.83 -4.27 -3.30
C GLY A 188 13.33 -5.59 -3.90
N GLY A 189 12.52 -6.66 -3.87
CA GLY A 189 12.89 -7.93 -4.49
C GLY A 189 13.76 -8.84 -3.62
N VAL A 190 14.10 -8.44 -2.40
CA VAL A 190 14.90 -9.24 -1.47
C VAL A 190 14.06 -10.40 -0.92
N TYR A 191 14.60 -11.61 -1.00
CA TYR A 191 13.96 -12.80 -0.45
C TYR A 191 14.37 -13.01 1.01
N ARG A 192 13.41 -13.46 1.83
CA ARG A 192 13.66 -13.92 3.20
C ARG A 192 12.87 -15.17 3.51
N HIS A 193 13.36 -15.98 4.45
CA HIS A 193 12.65 -17.14 4.96
C HIS A 193 11.85 -16.77 6.21
N VAL A 194 10.68 -17.36 6.34
CA VAL A 194 9.82 -17.23 7.51
C VAL A 194 9.43 -18.62 8.00
N ALA A 195 9.38 -18.81 9.33
CA ALA A 195 8.99 -20.05 9.96
C ALA A 195 7.59 -19.95 10.55
N PHE A 196 6.85 -21.07 10.52
CA PHE A 196 5.53 -21.18 11.11
C PHE A 196 5.62 -21.92 12.46
N ASN A 197 4.98 -21.38 13.49
CA ASN A 197 4.83 -22.10 14.76
C ASN A 197 3.68 -23.13 14.68
N LYS A 198 3.57 -24.00 15.68
CA LYS A 198 2.55 -25.06 15.73
C LYS A 198 1.12 -24.52 15.62
N GLU A 199 0.82 -23.41 16.27
CA GLU A 199 -0.52 -22.81 16.25
C GLU A 199 -0.89 -22.27 14.88
N SER A 200 0.02 -21.54 14.22
CA SER A 200 -0.23 -21.04 12.87
C SER A 200 -0.42 -22.16 11.85
N LYS A 201 0.36 -23.26 11.95
CA LYS A 201 0.17 -24.46 11.11
C LYS A 201 -1.22 -25.07 11.30
N LYS A 202 -1.63 -25.30 12.55
CA LYS A 202 -2.97 -25.79 12.87
C LYS A 202 -4.08 -24.89 12.31
N MET A 203 -3.93 -23.59 12.44
CA MET A 203 -4.92 -22.65 11.90
C MET A 203 -4.95 -22.65 10.37
N ILE A 204 -3.81 -22.82 9.73
CA ILE A 204 -3.71 -22.97 8.27
C ILE A 204 -4.45 -24.24 7.82
N GLU A 205 -4.21 -25.38 8.43
CA GLU A 205 -4.88 -26.64 8.11
C GLU A 205 -6.40 -26.52 8.25
N MET A 206 -6.87 -25.97 9.37
CA MET A 206 -8.29 -25.71 9.58
C MET A 206 -8.87 -24.78 8.50
N TRP A 207 -8.16 -23.72 8.16
CA TRP A 207 -8.58 -22.80 7.11
C TRP A 207 -8.64 -23.48 5.75
N LEU A 208 -7.63 -24.26 5.37
CA LEU A 208 -7.58 -24.95 4.09
C LEU A 208 -8.72 -25.95 3.95
N LEU A 209 -9.04 -26.69 5.01
CA LEU A 209 -10.18 -27.61 5.04
C LEU A 209 -11.51 -26.89 4.76
N HIS A 210 -11.77 -25.79 5.46
CA HIS A 210 -12.99 -25.01 5.24
C HIS A 210 -12.98 -24.26 3.91
N ARG A 211 -11.81 -23.79 3.44
CA ARG A 211 -11.67 -23.14 2.16
C ARG A 211 -12.05 -24.06 0.99
N SER A 212 -11.63 -25.33 1.04
CA SER A 212 -11.89 -26.31 0.00
C SER A 212 -13.38 -26.70 -0.12
N SER A 213 -14.17 -26.49 0.93
CA SER A 213 -15.63 -26.76 0.89
C SER A 213 -16.43 -25.61 0.26
N ILE A 214 -15.78 -24.50 -0.12
CA ILE A 214 -16.46 -23.35 -0.72
C ILE A 214 -16.20 -23.35 -2.22
N GLU A 215 -17.23 -23.66 -2.99
CA GLU A 215 -17.15 -23.81 -4.46
C GLU A 215 -16.41 -22.64 -5.15
N LYS A 216 -16.77 -21.40 -4.85
CA LYS A 216 -16.13 -20.21 -5.43
C LYS A 216 -14.65 -20.01 -5.07
N PHE A 217 -14.10 -20.78 -4.12
CA PHE A 217 -12.70 -20.72 -3.72
C PHE A 217 -11.85 -21.85 -4.29
N ILE A 218 -12.46 -22.92 -4.79
CA ILE A 218 -11.77 -24.13 -5.28
C ILE A 218 -10.68 -23.75 -6.29
N ASN A 219 -11.03 -22.99 -7.30
CA ASN A 219 -10.12 -22.62 -8.40
C ASN A 219 -9.34 -21.32 -8.16
N ASN A 220 -9.43 -20.75 -6.95
CA ASN A 220 -8.68 -19.54 -6.65
C ASN A 220 -7.24 -19.87 -6.25
N LYS A 221 -6.28 -19.20 -6.89
CA LYS A 221 -4.85 -19.44 -6.68
C LYS A 221 -4.27 -18.90 -5.36
N TYR A 222 -5.02 -18.08 -4.61
CA TYR A 222 -4.54 -17.48 -3.38
C TYR A 222 -5.02 -18.25 -2.15
N ILE A 223 -4.22 -18.22 -1.08
CA ILE A 223 -4.62 -18.85 0.18
C ILE A 223 -5.84 -18.15 0.80
N PHE A 224 -5.92 -16.82 0.67
CA PHE A 224 -7.03 -16.01 1.16
C PHE A 224 -7.79 -15.36 0.00
N PRO A 225 -8.73 -16.07 -0.64
CA PRO A 225 -9.55 -15.52 -1.71
C PRO A 225 -10.39 -14.33 -1.26
N SER A 226 -10.69 -13.43 -2.18
CA SER A 226 -11.70 -12.38 -1.95
C SER A 226 -13.10 -13.00 -1.77
N ASN A 227 -14.04 -12.23 -1.22
CA ASN A 227 -15.38 -12.74 -0.94
C ASN A 227 -16.16 -13.15 -2.21
N ASN A 228 -15.85 -12.56 -3.35
CA ASN A 228 -16.44 -12.93 -4.66
C ASN A 228 -15.69 -14.05 -5.38
N GLY A 229 -14.63 -14.60 -4.80
CA GLY A 229 -13.80 -15.65 -5.41
C GLY A 229 -12.80 -15.16 -6.47
N ILE A 230 -12.73 -13.84 -6.75
CA ILE A 230 -11.82 -13.28 -7.76
C ILE A 230 -10.63 -12.61 -7.07
N GLY A 231 -9.41 -13.15 -7.32
CA GLY A 231 -8.19 -12.63 -6.70
C GLY A 231 -8.12 -12.91 -5.19
N HIS A 232 -7.27 -12.16 -4.49
CA HIS A 232 -7.12 -12.24 -3.03
C HIS A 232 -7.94 -11.16 -2.31
N ILE A 233 -8.11 -11.34 -0.98
CA ILE A 233 -8.73 -10.28 -0.15
C ILE A 233 -7.93 -8.98 -0.24
N THR A 234 -8.60 -7.86 -0.10
CA THR A 234 -7.97 -6.54 0.00
C THR A 234 -7.69 -6.18 1.47
N ARG A 235 -6.71 -5.31 1.65
CA ARG A 235 -6.33 -4.77 2.96
C ARG A 235 -7.41 -3.82 3.49
#